data_6a3f7379e3628581afd5ee0e2e50de86
#
_entry.id   6a3f7379e3628581afd5ee0e2e50de86
#
_cell.length_a   1.000
_cell.length_b   1.000
_cell.length_c   1.000
_cell.angle_alpha   90.00
_cell.angle_beta   90.00
_cell.angle_gamma   90.00
#
_symmetry.space_group_name_H-M   'P 1'
#
loop_
_entity.id
_entity.type
_entity.pdbx_description
1 polymer ?
#
loop_
_entity_poly.entity_id
_entity_poly.type
_entity_poly.pdbx_seq_one_letter_code
_entity_poly.pdbx_strand_id
1 'polypeptide(L)'
;EISAATSRISQIKAEAQAEARKAVGEFYLEAKEGFLWITNISRPDTWVESFPETAEKFTGTLTKKYRAYKDEFDSELYGEIYKGISEQGVGYKVGDKHWNGLMILPVLSIALSFLSTFISNKTSKKKNEEEQQLDPNAAAAQSSNKVMMFVMPVIMGVFGFVYTATFALYMVCSSLLSILFTLAMNPIIDRRIAKIESKVEKPDYRRK
;
A
#
# COMPACT_ATOMS: atom_id res chain seq x y z
N GLU A 1 -16.47 -52.93 24.79
CA GLU A 1 -15.67 -52.99 23.55
C GLU A 1 -16.01 -51.81 22.61
N ILE A 2 -17.29 -51.52 22.36
CA ILE A 2 -17.72 -50.42 21.46
C ILE A 2 -17.23 -49.06 21.97
N SER A 3 -17.32 -48.79 23.24
CA SER A 3 -16.85 -47.55 23.85
C SER A 3 -15.32 -47.33 23.66
N ALA A 4 -14.54 -48.41 23.85
CA ALA A 4 -13.09 -48.37 23.66
C ALA A 4 -12.73 -48.16 22.17
N ALA A 5 -13.48 -48.74 21.24
CA ALA A 5 -13.29 -48.53 19.81
C ALA A 5 -13.63 -47.08 19.41
N THR A 6 -14.74 -46.54 19.91
CA THR A 6 -15.12 -45.13 19.66
C THR A 6 -14.09 -44.15 20.19
N SER A 7 -13.53 -44.41 21.40
CA SER A 7 -12.47 -43.59 21.99
C SER A 7 -11.19 -43.62 21.13
N ARG A 8 -10.80 -44.78 20.61
CA ARG A 8 -9.63 -44.89 19.72
C ARG A 8 -9.85 -44.19 18.39
N ILE A 9 -11.04 -44.30 17.79
CA ILE A 9 -11.37 -43.57 16.56
C ILE A 9 -11.28 -42.04 16.79
N SER A 10 -11.81 -41.53 17.91
CA SER A 10 -11.72 -40.09 18.22
C SER A 10 -10.29 -39.64 18.42
N GLN A 11 -9.44 -40.47 19.06
CA GLN A 11 -8.02 -40.15 19.21
C GLN A 11 -7.28 -40.10 17.86
N ILE A 12 -7.45 -41.09 17.04
CA ILE A 12 -6.82 -41.13 15.70
C ILE A 12 -7.29 -39.97 14.85
N LYS A 13 -8.58 -39.60 14.92
CA LYS A 13 -9.10 -38.44 14.20
C LYS A 13 -8.46 -37.13 14.71
N ALA A 14 -8.32 -36.97 16.02
CA ALA A 14 -7.69 -35.78 16.61
C ALA A 14 -6.21 -35.66 16.24
N GLU A 15 -5.47 -36.76 16.26
CA GLU A 15 -4.07 -36.82 15.87
C GLU A 15 -3.90 -36.48 14.37
N ALA A 16 -4.71 -37.07 13.50
CA ALA A 16 -4.69 -36.75 12.07
C ALA A 16 -5.05 -35.29 11.76
N GLN A 17 -6.01 -34.73 12.50
CA GLN A 17 -6.36 -33.31 12.38
C GLN A 17 -5.22 -32.40 12.85
N ALA A 18 -4.55 -32.74 13.95
CA ALA A 18 -3.41 -31.96 14.44
C ALA A 18 -2.22 -31.98 13.45
N GLU A 19 -1.94 -33.15 12.88
CA GLU A 19 -0.91 -33.31 11.86
C GLU A 19 -1.25 -32.51 10.59
N ALA A 20 -2.49 -32.60 10.11
CA ALA A 20 -2.96 -31.82 8.96
C ALA A 20 -2.88 -30.30 9.21
N ARG A 21 -3.26 -29.81 10.39
CA ARG A 21 -3.12 -28.40 10.77
C ARG A 21 -1.66 -27.94 10.73
N LYS A 22 -0.77 -28.77 11.29
CA LYS A 22 0.66 -28.49 11.29
C LYS A 22 1.21 -28.40 9.86
N ALA A 23 0.90 -29.36 9.01
CA ALA A 23 1.31 -29.37 7.61
C ALA A 23 0.80 -28.14 6.82
N VAL A 24 -0.47 -27.76 7.03
CA VAL A 24 -1.04 -26.54 6.42
C VAL A 24 -0.33 -25.29 6.91
N GLY A 25 -0.03 -25.21 8.20
CA GLY A 25 0.69 -24.08 8.77
C GLY A 25 2.11 -23.94 8.21
N GLU A 26 2.84 -25.05 8.11
CA GLU A 26 4.19 -25.10 7.52
C GLU A 26 4.15 -24.70 6.05
N PHE A 27 3.21 -25.24 5.27
CA PHE A 27 3.02 -24.85 3.88
C PHE A 27 2.72 -23.36 3.72
N TYR A 28 1.89 -22.78 4.59
CA TYR A 28 1.62 -21.35 4.56
C TYR A 28 2.86 -20.52 4.85
N LEU A 29 3.70 -20.95 5.81
CA LEU A 29 4.95 -20.26 6.12
C LEU A 29 5.92 -20.26 4.94
N GLU A 30 5.96 -21.35 4.19
CA GLU A 30 6.79 -21.49 3.00
C GLU A 30 6.24 -20.68 1.81
N ALA A 31 4.92 -20.71 1.62
CA ALA A 31 4.25 -20.04 0.50
C ALA A 31 4.07 -18.53 0.68
N LYS A 32 4.03 -18.03 1.94
CA LYS A 32 3.87 -16.60 2.18
C LYS A 32 5.12 -15.83 1.78
N GLU A 33 4.94 -14.73 1.09
CA GLU A 33 6.03 -13.81 0.75
C GLU A 33 6.13 -12.69 1.77
N GLY A 34 7.29 -12.53 2.38
CA GLY A 34 7.65 -11.41 3.24
C GLY A 34 8.56 -10.41 2.52
N PHE A 35 8.64 -9.19 3.01
CA PHE A 35 9.54 -8.16 2.49
C PHE A 35 10.08 -7.29 3.63
N LEU A 36 11.38 -7.30 3.86
CA LEU A 36 12.05 -6.60 4.95
C LEU A 36 11.41 -6.93 6.31
N TRP A 37 10.71 -5.97 6.90
CA TRP A 37 9.99 -6.13 8.17
C TRP A 37 8.54 -6.61 7.99
N ILE A 38 8.04 -6.75 6.77
CA ILE A 38 6.68 -7.16 6.50
C ILE A 38 6.60 -8.67 6.43
N THR A 39 5.76 -9.26 7.25
CA THR A 39 5.64 -10.71 7.35
C THR A 39 4.92 -11.32 6.15
N ASN A 40 3.91 -10.62 5.62
CA ASN A 40 3.15 -11.00 4.43
C ASN A 40 2.85 -9.77 3.58
N ILE A 41 3.44 -9.71 2.39
CA ILE A 41 3.31 -8.55 1.49
C ILE A 41 1.91 -8.38 0.90
N SER A 42 1.10 -9.43 0.92
CA SER A 42 -0.30 -9.41 0.48
C SER A 42 -1.26 -8.82 1.53
N ARG A 43 -0.76 -8.53 2.74
CA ARG A 43 -1.51 -7.86 3.82
C ARG A 43 -0.98 -6.45 4.04
N PRO A 44 -1.76 -5.52 4.61
CA PRO A 44 -1.27 -4.19 4.94
C PRO A 44 -0.09 -4.20 5.91
N ASP A 45 0.86 -3.27 5.75
CA ASP A 45 1.95 -3.02 6.72
C ASP A 45 1.41 -2.28 7.94
N THR A 46 0.55 -2.96 8.73
CA THR A 46 -0.14 -2.38 9.88
C THR A 46 -0.34 -3.42 10.99
N TRP A 47 -1.17 -3.07 11.98
CA TRP A 47 -1.61 -3.98 13.07
C TRP A 47 -2.52 -5.13 12.61
N VAL A 48 -2.83 -5.22 11.33
CA VAL A 48 -3.61 -6.33 10.77
C VAL A 48 -2.80 -7.61 10.86
N GLU A 49 -3.45 -8.69 11.20
CA GLU A 49 -2.79 -10.01 11.27
C GLU A 49 -2.22 -10.41 9.91
N SER A 50 -1.06 -11.07 9.95
CA SER A 50 -0.32 -11.48 8.74
C SER A 50 -0.98 -12.64 7.99
N PHE A 51 -1.87 -13.39 8.63
CA PHE A 51 -2.58 -14.51 8.06
C PHE A 51 -3.98 -14.11 7.54
N PRO A 52 -4.65 -15.01 6.79
CA PRO A 52 -5.96 -14.75 6.19
C PRO A 52 -7.02 -14.31 7.20
N GLU A 53 -8.13 -13.80 6.69
CA GLU A 53 -9.27 -13.42 7.54
C GLU A 53 -9.93 -14.66 8.16
N THR A 54 -10.63 -14.48 9.29
CA THR A 54 -11.43 -15.55 9.91
C THR A 54 -12.53 -16.02 8.96
N ALA A 55 -12.99 -17.27 9.11
CA ALA A 55 -14.07 -17.86 8.31
C ALA A 55 -15.31 -16.96 8.27
N GLU A 56 -15.68 -16.35 9.38
CA GLU A 56 -16.84 -15.46 9.49
C GLU A 56 -16.70 -14.20 8.60
N LYS A 57 -15.55 -13.52 8.65
CA LYS A 57 -15.29 -12.35 7.80
C LYS A 57 -15.19 -12.72 6.33
N PHE A 58 -14.54 -13.84 6.02
CA PHE A 58 -14.40 -14.33 4.67
C PHE A 58 -15.75 -14.69 4.06
N THR A 59 -16.61 -15.41 4.80
CA THR A 59 -17.98 -15.71 4.39
C THR A 59 -18.80 -14.46 4.15
N GLY A 60 -18.66 -13.44 5.00
CA GLY A 60 -19.31 -12.13 4.80
C GLY A 60 -18.88 -11.45 3.51
N THR A 61 -17.61 -11.56 3.15
CA THR A 61 -17.06 -11.03 1.88
C THR A 61 -17.55 -11.83 0.67
N LEU A 62 -17.57 -13.16 0.76
CA LEU A 62 -18.09 -14.04 -0.30
C LEU A 62 -19.57 -13.75 -0.58
N THR A 63 -20.38 -13.58 0.46
CA THR A 63 -21.82 -13.30 0.30
C THR A 63 -22.07 -11.99 -0.45
N LYS A 64 -21.19 -10.99 -0.29
CA LYS A 64 -21.30 -9.68 -0.94
C LYS A 64 -20.76 -9.66 -2.37
N LYS A 65 -19.56 -10.21 -2.57
CA LYS A 65 -18.82 -10.10 -3.84
C LYS A 65 -18.93 -11.33 -4.75
N TYR A 66 -19.00 -12.53 -4.18
CA TYR A 66 -18.86 -13.79 -4.88
C TYR A 66 -19.99 -14.77 -4.56
N ARG A 67 -21.22 -14.31 -4.71
CA ARG A 67 -22.45 -15.05 -4.37
C ARG A 67 -22.51 -16.43 -5.03
N ALA A 68 -21.91 -16.59 -6.22
CA ALA A 68 -21.87 -17.86 -6.96
C ALA A 68 -21.07 -18.97 -6.25
N TYR A 69 -20.09 -18.61 -5.42
CA TYR A 69 -19.22 -19.58 -4.73
C TYR A 69 -19.62 -19.85 -3.29
N LYS A 70 -20.70 -19.25 -2.80
CA LYS A 70 -21.13 -19.39 -1.42
C LYS A 70 -21.49 -20.81 -1.04
N ASP A 71 -22.14 -21.53 -1.95
CA ASP A 71 -22.63 -22.87 -1.72
C ASP A 71 -21.51 -23.94 -1.83
N GLU A 72 -20.38 -23.59 -2.45
CA GLU A 72 -19.17 -24.42 -2.55
C GLU A 72 -18.19 -24.19 -1.38
N PHE A 73 -18.41 -23.16 -0.57
CA PHE A 73 -17.51 -22.78 0.52
C PHE A 73 -17.76 -23.60 1.78
N ASP A 74 -16.83 -24.48 2.10
CA ASP A 74 -16.81 -25.24 3.35
C ASP A 74 -16.20 -24.38 4.49
N SER A 75 -17.07 -23.82 5.33
CA SER A 75 -16.66 -22.97 6.44
C SER A 75 -15.96 -23.74 7.58
N GLU A 76 -16.25 -25.03 7.73
CA GLU A 76 -15.62 -25.88 8.75
C GLU A 76 -14.17 -26.22 8.34
N LEU A 77 -13.99 -26.66 7.10
CA LEU A 77 -12.67 -26.89 6.54
C LEU A 77 -11.80 -25.64 6.56
N TYR A 78 -12.37 -24.51 6.15
CA TYR A 78 -11.65 -23.22 6.23
C TYR A 78 -11.24 -22.85 7.66
N GLY A 79 -12.12 -23.11 8.63
CA GLY A 79 -11.84 -22.88 10.05
C GLY A 79 -10.66 -23.72 10.56
N GLU A 80 -10.56 -24.97 10.12
CA GLU A 80 -9.44 -25.86 10.47
C GLU A 80 -8.12 -25.40 9.82
N ILE A 81 -8.15 -24.98 8.55
CA ILE A 81 -7.01 -24.39 7.84
C ILE A 81 -6.55 -23.11 8.55
N TYR A 82 -7.48 -22.22 8.89
CA TYR A 82 -7.19 -20.98 9.61
C TYR A 82 -6.53 -21.23 10.97
N LYS A 83 -7.00 -22.22 11.73
CA LYS A 83 -6.37 -22.61 13.01
C LYS A 83 -4.93 -23.06 12.78
N GLY A 84 -4.69 -23.93 11.81
CA GLY A 84 -3.35 -24.41 11.47
C GLY A 84 -2.37 -23.28 11.14
N ILE A 85 -2.82 -22.26 10.41
CA ILE A 85 -2.03 -21.08 10.08
C ILE A 85 -1.82 -20.19 11.32
N SER A 86 -2.86 -19.92 12.08
CA SER A 86 -2.81 -19.01 13.24
C SER A 86 -1.96 -19.55 14.38
N GLU A 87 -1.90 -20.86 14.57
CA GLU A 87 -1.06 -21.55 15.56
C GLU A 87 0.44 -21.35 15.31
N GLN A 88 0.86 -21.03 14.08
CA GLN A 88 2.26 -20.74 13.76
C GLN A 88 2.77 -19.39 14.33
N GLY A 89 1.88 -18.54 14.83
CA GLY A 89 2.27 -17.29 15.50
C GLY A 89 3.03 -16.32 14.59
N VAL A 90 2.63 -16.20 13.34
CA VAL A 90 3.32 -15.41 12.30
C VAL A 90 3.07 -13.92 12.50
N GLY A 91 4.14 -13.11 12.49
CA GLY A 91 4.08 -11.66 12.63
C GLY A 91 4.69 -11.13 13.92
N TYR A 92 4.61 -9.83 14.13
CA TYR A 92 5.11 -9.18 15.35
C TYR A 92 4.11 -9.33 16.48
N LYS A 93 4.50 -10.01 17.56
CA LYS A 93 3.64 -10.21 18.71
C LYS A 93 3.46 -8.89 19.48
N VAL A 94 2.20 -8.41 19.53
CA VAL A 94 1.81 -7.22 20.28
C VAL A 94 0.59 -7.58 21.12
N GLY A 95 0.80 -7.85 22.41
CA GLY A 95 -0.20 -8.46 23.28
C GLY A 95 -0.59 -9.84 22.79
N ASP A 96 -1.88 -10.06 22.55
CA ASP A 96 -2.43 -11.33 22.06
C ASP A 96 -2.54 -11.39 20.51
N LYS A 97 -2.08 -10.36 19.79
CA LYS A 97 -2.18 -10.26 18.35
C LYS A 97 -0.81 -10.33 17.67
N HIS A 98 -0.81 -10.78 16.43
CA HIS A 98 0.38 -10.82 15.57
C HIS A 98 0.23 -9.84 14.42
N TRP A 99 0.91 -8.70 14.50
CA TRP A 99 0.89 -7.66 13.48
C TRP A 99 1.69 -8.07 12.24
N ASN A 100 1.18 -7.71 11.07
CA ASN A 100 1.86 -7.97 9.80
C ASN A 100 3.09 -7.08 9.59
N GLY A 101 3.09 -5.86 10.10
CA GLY A 101 4.17 -4.92 9.92
C GLY A 101 4.20 -3.81 10.97
N LEU A 102 5.09 -2.84 10.76
CA LEU A 102 5.41 -1.76 11.69
C LEU A 102 4.87 -0.39 11.25
N MET A 103 3.98 -0.34 10.27
CA MET A 103 3.40 0.89 9.67
C MET A 103 4.43 1.80 8.98
N ILE A 104 5.62 1.29 8.69
CA ILE A 104 6.70 2.10 8.12
C ILE A 104 6.38 2.50 6.68
N LEU A 105 5.88 1.58 5.85
CA LEU A 105 5.56 1.89 4.45
C LEU A 105 4.44 2.94 4.31
N PRO A 106 3.29 2.83 4.99
CA PRO A 106 2.26 3.86 4.94
C PRO A 106 2.77 5.23 5.36
N VAL A 107 3.49 5.31 6.48
CA VAL A 107 4.05 6.58 6.97
C VAL A 107 5.07 7.14 5.99
N LEU A 108 5.97 6.30 5.47
CA LEU A 108 6.98 6.69 4.49
C LEU A 108 6.34 7.15 3.18
N SER A 109 5.28 6.48 2.71
CA SER A 109 4.56 6.87 1.50
C SER A 109 3.93 8.26 1.62
N ILE A 110 3.35 8.58 2.78
CA ILE A 110 2.81 9.92 3.08
C ILE A 110 3.94 10.96 3.05
N ALA A 111 5.01 10.71 3.79
CA ALA A 111 6.13 11.64 3.90
C ALA A 111 6.77 11.93 2.52
N LEU A 112 7.01 10.89 1.73
CA LEU A 112 7.58 11.03 0.38
C LEU A 112 6.61 11.70 -0.60
N SER A 113 5.31 11.46 -0.49
CA SER A 113 4.30 12.13 -1.31
C SER A 113 4.24 13.63 -1.02
N PHE A 114 4.28 14.03 0.26
CA PHE A 114 4.40 15.44 0.63
C PHE A 114 5.71 16.05 0.15
N LEU A 115 6.83 15.37 0.31
CA LEU A 115 8.14 15.85 -0.15
C LEU A 115 8.16 16.03 -1.68
N SER A 116 7.65 15.07 -2.44
CA SER A 116 7.52 15.14 -3.90
C SER A 116 6.69 16.35 -4.32
N THR A 117 5.54 16.54 -3.67
CA THR A 117 4.65 17.68 -3.91
C THR A 117 5.32 19.01 -3.58
N PHE A 118 6.04 19.09 -2.46
CA PHE A 118 6.76 20.29 -2.05
C PHE A 118 7.86 20.67 -3.05
N ILE A 119 8.65 19.70 -3.50
CA ILE A 119 9.71 19.89 -4.50
C ILE A 119 9.11 20.36 -5.83
N SER A 120 8.06 19.71 -6.32
CA SER A 120 7.37 20.10 -7.56
C SER A 120 6.85 21.53 -7.50
N ASN A 121 6.27 21.93 -6.37
CA ASN A 121 5.73 23.29 -6.22
C ASN A 121 6.79 24.37 -6.15
N LYS A 122 7.91 24.10 -5.47
CA LYS A 122 9.02 25.06 -5.42
C LYS A 122 9.57 25.33 -6.83
N THR A 123 9.55 24.32 -7.67
CA THR A 123 9.99 24.43 -9.08
C THR A 123 8.95 25.14 -9.94
N SER A 124 7.67 24.88 -9.74
CA SER A 124 6.58 25.48 -10.52
C SER A 124 6.29 26.94 -10.13
N LYS A 125 6.69 27.40 -8.94
CA LYS A 125 6.43 28.80 -8.50
C LYS A 125 7.02 29.83 -9.44
N LYS A 126 8.21 29.64 -9.93
CA LYS A 126 8.84 30.56 -10.90
C LYS A 126 8.02 30.72 -12.19
N LYS A 127 7.42 29.65 -12.67
CA LYS A 127 6.63 29.64 -13.89
C LYS A 127 5.23 30.22 -13.69
N ASN A 128 4.63 29.98 -12.55
CA ASN A 128 3.28 30.43 -12.23
C ASN A 128 3.20 31.95 -11.92
N GLU A 129 4.28 32.58 -11.46
CA GLU A 129 4.32 34.03 -11.22
C GLU A 129 4.28 34.82 -12.55
N GLU A 130 4.84 34.28 -13.61
CA GLU A 130 4.77 34.88 -14.95
C GLU A 130 3.39 34.68 -15.60
N GLU A 131 2.75 33.52 -15.41
CA GLU A 131 1.41 33.24 -15.93
C GLU A 131 0.30 33.99 -15.18
N GLN A 132 0.45 34.29 -13.88
CA GLN A 132 -0.53 35.04 -13.07
C GLN A 132 -0.67 36.50 -13.50
N GLN A 133 0.33 37.09 -14.10
CA GLN A 133 0.24 38.47 -14.62
C GLN A 133 -0.60 38.57 -15.88
N LEU A 134 -0.94 37.44 -16.52
CA LEU A 134 -1.62 37.38 -17.81
C LEU A 134 -3.11 37.01 -17.73
N ASP A 135 -3.59 36.35 -16.64
CA ASP A 135 -4.98 35.92 -16.52
C ASP A 135 -5.50 35.95 -15.07
N PRO A 136 -6.53 36.80 -14.77
CA PRO A 136 -7.17 36.85 -13.45
C PRO A 136 -7.84 35.56 -12.99
N ASN A 137 -8.25 34.68 -13.91
CA ASN A 137 -8.88 33.39 -13.60
C ASN A 137 -7.85 32.34 -13.14
N ALA A 138 -6.56 32.52 -13.42
CA ALA A 138 -5.49 31.67 -12.95
C ALA A 138 -5.38 31.62 -11.41
N ALA A 139 -5.76 32.67 -10.71
CA ALA A 139 -5.75 32.76 -9.26
C ALA A 139 -6.76 31.78 -8.60
N ALA A 140 -7.94 31.61 -9.16
CA ALA A 140 -8.95 30.68 -8.67
C ALA A 140 -8.53 29.21 -8.91
N ALA A 141 -7.97 28.92 -10.07
CA ALA A 141 -7.43 27.61 -10.40
C ALA A 141 -6.24 27.24 -9.49
N GLN A 142 -5.41 28.20 -9.10
CA GLN A 142 -4.28 27.99 -8.21
C GLN A 142 -4.72 27.70 -6.76
N SER A 143 -5.79 28.30 -6.28
CA SER A 143 -6.35 28.02 -4.94
C SER A 143 -6.85 26.58 -4.87
N SER A 144 -7.60 26.14 -5.88
CA SER A 144 -8.06 24.75 -6.00
C SER A 144 -6.89 23.77 -6.10
N ASN A 145 -5.85 24.12 -6.84
CA ASN A 145 -4.64 23.30 -6.96
C ASN A 145 -3.88 23.14 -5.63
N LYS A 146 -3.83 24.17 -4.79
CA LYS A 146 -3.21 24.09 -3.46
C LYS A 146 -3.95 23.14 -2.53
N VAL A 147 -5.29 23.18 -2.51
CA VAL A 147 -6.08 22.25 -1.71
C VAL A 147 -5.86 20.81 -2.18
N MET A 148 -5.94 20.55 -3.48
CA MET A 148 -5.74 19.24 -4.06
C MET A 148 -4.33 18.68 -3.78
N MET A 149 -3.36 19.56 -3.68
CA MET A 149 -1.96 19.25 -3.39
C MET A 149 -1.74 18.69 -1.98
N PHE A 150 -2.52 19.13 -0.98
CA PHE A 150 -2.47 18.57 0.37
C PHE A 150 -3.42 17.40 0.56
N VAL A 151 -4.58 17.44 -0.05
CA VAL A 151 -5.63 16.42 0.10
C VAL A 151 -5.20 15.09 -0.54
N MET A 152 -4.61 15.14 -1.73
CA MET A 152 -4.19 13.92 -2.44
C MET A 152 -3.17 13.06 -1.69
N PRO A 153 -2.06 13.59 -1.16
CA PRO A 153 -1.13 12.80 -0.34
C PRO A 153 -1.78 12.18 0.90
N VAL A 154 -2.72 12.88 1.53
CA VAL A 154 -3.45 12.35 2.70
C VAL A 154 -4.34 11.19 2.30
N ILE A 155 -5.12 11.33 1.23
CA ILE A 155 -6.00 10.25 0.73
C ILE A 155 -5.15 9.03 0.34
N MET A 156 -4.06 9.22 -0.40
CA MET A 156 -3.15 8.13 -0.78
C MET A 156 -2.49 7.49 0.43
N GLY A 157 -2.17 8.28 1.46
CA GLY A 157 -1.66 7.76 2.72
C GLY A 157 -2.67 6.85 3.43
N VAL A 158 -3.94 7.26 3.50
CA VAL A 158 -5.02 6.42 4.06
C VAL A 158 -5.12 5.10 3.31
N PHE A 159 -5.03 5.12 1.99
CA PHE A 159 -5.00 3.89 1.20
C PHE A 159 -3.80 3.00 1.54
N GLY A 160 -2.63 3.57 1.85
CA GLY A 160 -1.46 2.83 2.28
C GLY A 160 -1.68 2.03 3.58
N PHE A 161 -2.60 2.45 4.46
CA PHE A 161 -2.98 1.71 5.67
C PHE A 161 -4.01 0.61 5.42
N VAL A 162 -4.82 0.75 4.39
CA VAL A 162 -5.96 -0.16 4.10
C VAL A 162 -5.59 -1.24 3.08
N TYR A 163 -4.83 -0.86 2.06
CA TYR A 163 -4.41 -1.77 1.00
C TYR A 163 -3.19 -2.61 1.40
N THR A 164 -2.83 -3.57 0.56
CA THR A 164 -1.69 -4.47 0.76
C THR A 164 -0.37 -3.69 0.88
N ALA A 165 0.62 -4.29 1.56
CA ALA A 165 1.95 -3.72 1.67
C ALA A 165 2.63 -3.54 0.29
N THR A 166 2.31 -4.39 -0.68
CA THR A 166 2.72 -4.24 -2.09
C THR A 166 2.27 -2.88 -2.66
N PHE A 167 1.02 -2.48 -2.39
CA PHE A 167 0.52 -1.19 -2.84
C PHE A 167 1.26 -0.03 -2.16
N ALA A 168 1.47 -0.10 -0.84
CA ALA A 168 2.22 0.91 -0.11
C ALA A 168 3.68 1.01 -0.62
N LEU A 169 4.32 -0.12 -0.91
CA LEU A 169 5.66 -0.19 -1.50
C LEU A 169 5.69 0.48 -2.89
N TYR A 170 4.69 0.18 -3.74
CA TYR A 170 4.55 0.85 -5.04
C TYR A 170 4.46 2.37 -4.87
N MET A 171 3.68 2.88 -3.91
CA MET A 171 3.55 4.30 -3.63
C MET A 171 4.87 4.94 -3.19
N VAL A 172 5.64 4.25 -2.34
CA VAL A 172 6.99 4.68 -1.92
C VAL A 172 7.93 4.78 -3.12
N CYS A 173 8.01 3.71 -3.93
CA CYS A 173 8.87 3.69 -5.12
C CYS A 173 8.48 4.76 -6.14
N SER A 174 7.19 4.93 -6.40
CA SER A 174 6.67 5.94 -7.32
C SER A 174 7.01 7.36 -6.86
N SER A 175 6.84 7.64 -5.56
CA SER A 175 7.20 8.94 -4.98
C SER A 175 8.70 9.21 -5.05
N LEU A 176 9.54 8.23 -4.76
CA LEU A 176 11.00 8.33 -4.89
C LEU A 176 11.41 8.62 -6.33
N LEU A 177 10.88 7.87 -7.30
CA LEU A 177 11.15 8.08 -8.72
C LEU A 177 10.70 9.48 -9.17
N SER A 178 9.55 9.95 -8.72
CA SER A 178 9.06 11.30 -9.02
C SER A 178 10.01 12.38 -8.49
N ILE A 179 10.51 12.23 -7.26
CA ILE A 179 11.49 13.14 -6.66
C ILE A 179 12.78 13.14 -7.48
N LEU A 180 13.34 11.96 -7.75
CA LEU A 180 14.57 11.81 -8.51
C LEU A 180 14.44 12.41 -9.91
N PHE A 181 13.32 12.14 -10.58
CA PHE A 181 13.06 12.68 -11.92
C PHE A 181 12.97 14.22 -11.88
N THR A 182 12.26 14.77 -10.91
CA THR A 182 12.12 16.23 -10.76
C THR A 182 13.47 16.89 -10.50
N LEU A 183 14.28 16.33 -9.61
CA LEU A 183 15.61 16.85 -9.29
C LEU A 183 16.58 16.74 -10.47
N ALA A 184 16.50 15.68 -11.26
CA ALA A 184 17.36 15.50 -12.43
C ALA A 184 16.95 16.38 -13.60
N MET A 185 15.64 16.53 -13.85
CA MET A 185 15.14 17.24 -15.02
C MET A 185 15.17 18.77 -14.87
N ASN A 186 14.94 19.28 -13.66
CA ASN A 186 14.90 20.73 -13.43
C ASN A 186 16.17 21.46 -13.90
N PRO A 187 17.40 21.05 -13.51
CA PRO A 187 18.60 21.74 -13.97
C PRO A 187 18.84 21.58 -15.47
N ILE A 188 18.36 20.49 -16.08
CA ILE A 188 18.47 20.29 -17.52
C ILE A 188 17.54 21.23 -18.27
N ILE A 189 16.32 21.37 -17.81
CA ILE A 189 15.31 22.26 -18.39
C ILE A 189 15.76 23.72 -18.23
N ASP A 190 16.19 24.14 -17.05
CA ASP A 190 16.66 25.49 -16.79
C ASP A 190 17.83 25.87 -17.69
N ARG A 191 18.80 24.96 -17.88
CA ARG A 191 19.93 25.20 -18.79
C ARG A 191 19.49 25.30 -20.26
N ARG A 192 18.50 24.52 -20.69
CA ARG A 192 17.96 24.59 -22.06
C ARG A 192 17.19 25.90 -22.29
N ILE A 193 16.37 26.30 -21.32
CA ILE A 193 15.62 27.56 -21.40
C ILE A 193 16.60 28.73 -21.47
N ALA A 194 17.57 28.82 -20.57
CA ALA A 194 18.58 29.87 -20.59
C ALA A 194 19.35 29.95 -21.93
N LYS A 195 19.62 28.79 -22.53
CA LYS A 195 20.28 28.72 -23.86
C LYS A 195 19.37 29.18 -24.99
N ILE A 196 18.07 28.97 -24.89
CA ILE A 196 17.08 29.45 -25.87
C ILE A 196 16.90 30.96 -25.75
N GLU A 197 16.71 31.46 -24.50
CA GLU A 197 16.57 32.89 -24.20
C GLU A 197 17.78 33.70 -24.65
N SER A 198 19.00 33.15 -24.49
CA SER A 198 20.21 33.81 -24.98
C SER A 198 20.32 33.87 -26.51
N LYS A 199 19.57 33.04 -27.25
CA LYS A 199 19.53 33.03 -28.71
C LYS A 199 18.39 33.89 -29.30
N VAL A 200 17.37 34.18 -28.52
CA VAL A 200 16.30 35.09 -28.93
C VAL A 200 16.83 36.51 -28.76
N GLU A 201 17.34 37.07 -29.84
CA GLU A 201 17.75 38.46 -29.91
C GLU A 201 16.56 39.33 -29.55
N LYS A 202 16.65 40.14 -28.47
CA LYS A 202 15.59 41.04 -28.07
C LYS A 202 15.39 42.05 -29.21
N PRO A 203 14.18 42.19 -29.79
CA PRO A 203 13.96 43.16 -30.86
C PRO A 203 14.31 44.56 -30.33
N ASP A 204 15.22 45.20 -30.99
CA ASP A 204 15.65 46.56 -30.67
C ASP A 204 14.54 47.54 -31.04
N TYR A 205 13.66 47.87 -30.13
CA TYR A 205 12.61 48.88 -30.26
C TYR A 205 13.14 50.34 -30.23
N ARG A 206 14.47 50.54 -30.22
CA ARG A 206 15.07 51.88 -30.16
C ARG A 206 15.43 52.48 -31.53
N ARG A 207 14.88 52.02 -32.62
CA ARG A 207 15.00 52.69 -33.90
C ARG A 207 13.64 53.25 -34.33
N LYS A 208 13.28 54.42 -33.77
CA LYS A 208 12.55 55.48 -34.46
C LYS A 208 12.93 56.81 -33.82
#